data_a1c6295a875c5f45bc05c474f2b9b833
#
_entry.id   a1c6295a875c5f45bc05c474f2b9b833
#
_cell.length_a   1.000
_cell.length_b   1.000
_cell.length_c   1.000
_cell.angle_alpha   90.00
_cell.angle_beta   90.00
_cell.angle_gamma   90.00
#
_symmetry.space_group_name_H-M   'P 1'
#
loop_
_entity.id
_entity.type
_entity.pdbx_description
1 polymer ?
#
loop_
_entity_poly.entity_id
_entity_poly.type
_entity_poly.pdbx_seq_one_letter_code
_entity_poly.pdbx_strand_id
1 'polypeptide(L)'
;MPEDQFWVGVHGVIASVGKILVLRRAPGMPYQPGAWDLPGGHLAVGESFEECLTREIAEETGLSVAIESLLGIHNSVGPYLQAIYRCRLDGPAQDIRLRPYEHIEARWIAPSQLGDLELIPYLDGIMLRGMLDFVSDERL
;
A
#
# COMPACT_ATOMS: atom_id res chain seq x y z
N MET A 1 -2.66 10.66 20.97
CA MET A 1 -2.24 9.28 21.26
C MET A 1 -1.12 9.32 22.31
N PRO A 2 -1.12 8.42 23.30
CA PRO A 2 -0.03 8.32 24.27
C PRO A 2 1.32 8.07 23.61
N GLU A 3 2.40 8.56 24.25
CA GLU A 3 3.76 8.52 23.68
C GLU A 3 4.30 7.10 23.43
N ASP A 4 3.80 6.12 24.17
CA ASP A 4 4.25 4.74 24.09
C ASP A 4 3.36 3.86 23.21
N GLN A 5 2.54 4.46 22.36
CA GLN A 5 1.64 3.73 21.47
C GLN A 5 1.90 4.07 20.01
N PHE A 6 1.57 3.11 19.14
CA PHE A 6 1.69 3.24 17.70
C PHE A 6 0.37 2.97 17.01
N TRP A 7 0.11 3.72 15.93
CA TRP A 7 -0.85 3.30 14.92
C TRP A 7 -0.19 2.22 14.06
N VAL A 8 -0.89 1.13 13.83
CA VAL A 8 -0.37 0.04 13.02
C VAL A 8 -1.10 0.03 11.67
N GLY A 9 -0.34 0.31 10.62
CA GLY A 9 -0.82 0.22 9.25
C GLY A 9 -0.34 -1.06 8.59
N VAL A 10 -1.15 -1.63 7.71
CA VAL A 10 -0.80 -2.80 6.92
C VAL A 10 -1.02 -2.46 5.46
N HIS A 11 0.02 -2.53 4.64
CA HIS A 11 -0.03 -2.13 3.24
C HIS A 11 0.52 -3.21 2.32
N GLY A 12 0.04 -3.25 1.09
CA GLY A 12 0.44 -4.24 0.11
C GLY A 12 1.14 -3.64 -1.09
N VAL A 13 2.27 -4.23 -1.46
CA VAL A 13 2.90 -3.99 -2.76
C VAL A 13 2.32 -5.03 -3.71
N ILE A 14 1.31 -4.64 -4.46
CA ILE A 14 0.67 -5.52 -5.46
C ILE A 14 1.44 -5.34 -6.75
N ALA A 15 2.24 -6.33 -7.10
CA ALA A 15 3.11 -6.27 -8.27
C ALA A 15 2.51 -7.04 -9.44
N SER A 16 2.61 -6.46 -10.64
CA SER A 16 2.17 -7.09 -11.88
C SER A 16 2.98 -6.52 -13.04
N VAL A 17 3.69 -7.38 -13.75
CA VAL A 17 4.45 -7.06 -14.98
C VAL A 17 5.39 -5.86 -14.79
N GLY A 18 6.18 -5.89 -13.71
CA GLY A 18 7.17 -4.84 -13.40
C GLY A 18 6.59 -3.55 -12.87
N LYS A 19 5.31 -3.55 -12.52
CA LYS A 19 4.62 -2.37 -11.99
C LYS A 19 3.95 -2.69 -10.67
N ILE A 20 3.70 -1.65 -9.88
CA ILE A 20 2.95 -1.76 -8.62
C ILE A 20 1.73 -0.86 -8.67
N LEU A 21 0.72 -1.22 -7.89
CA LEU A 21 -0.48 -0.42 -7.76
C LEU A 21 -0.29 0.65 -6.69
N VAL A 22 -0.54 1.91 -7.07
CA VAL A 22 -0.60 3.04 -6.14
C VAL A 22 -1.92 3.76 -6.28
N LEU A 23 -2.40 4.33 -5.18
CA LEU A 23 -3.68 5.00 -5.10
C LEU A 23 -3.47 6.44 -4.65
N ARG A 24 -4.12 7.40 -5.30
CA ARG A 24 -4.03 8.81 -4.93
C ARG A 24 -5.10 9.14 -3.90
N ARG A 25 -4.68 9.65 -2.75
CA ARG A 25 -5.56 10.03 -1.66
C ARG A 25 -6.45 11.21 -2.06
N ALA A 26 -7.73 11.12 -1.71
CA ALA A 26 -8.71 12.15 -2.05
C ALA A 26 -8.38 13.47 -1.34
N PRO A 27 -8.77 14.63 -1.94
CA PRO A 27 -8.47 15.94 -1.35
C PRO A 27 -9.13 16.18 0.00
N GLY A 28 -10.20 15.43 0.35
CA GLY A 28 -10.85 15.52 1.64
C GLY A 28 -10.25 14.66 2.74
N MET A 29 -9.22 13.89 2.44
CA MET A 29 -8.58 13.05 3.46
C MET A 29 -7.82 13.91 4.47
N PRO A 30 -7.92 13.60 5.78
CA PRO A 30 -7.29 14.44 6.82
C PRO A 30 -5.77 14.35 6.86
N TYR A 31 -5.18 13.23 6.37
CA TYR A 31 -3.74 13.05 6.36
C TYR A 31 -3.26 12.93 4.92
N GLN A 32 -2.26 13.76 4.55
CA GLN A 32 -1.59 13.73 3.25
C GLN A 32 -2.57 13.69 2.05
N PRO A 33 -3.56 14.63 1.98
CA PRO A 33 -4.47 14.67 0.82
C PRO A 33 -3.68 14.87 -0.47
N GLY A 34 -4.10 14.18 -1.54
CA GLY A 34 -3.44 14.27 -2.83
C GLY A 34 -2.17 13.45 -2.99
N ALA A 35 -1.63 12.89 -1.91
CA ALA A 35 -0.43 12.05 -1.99
C ALA A 35 -0.77 10.65 -2.50
N TRP A 36 0.22 10.00 -3.12
CA TRP A 36 0.10 8.63 -3.59
C TRP A 36 0.54 7.65 -2.52
N ASP A 37 -0.21 6.57 -2.37
CA ASP A 37 -0.10 5.60 -1.30
C ASP A 37 -0.23 4.18 -1.84
N LEU A 38 0.27 3.21 -1.10
CA LEU A 38 -0.02 1.81 -1.35
C LEU A 38 -1.41 1.47 -0.82
N PRO A 39 -2.12 0.50 -1.42
CA PRO A 39 -3.37 0.02 -0.84
C PRO A 39 -3.11 -0.63 0.51
N GLY A 40 -4.04 -0.41 1.44
CA GLY A 40 -3.94 -0.93 2.80
C GLY A 40 -4.72 -0.06 3.78
N GLY A 41 -4.50 -0.28 5.06
CA GLY A 41 -5.20 0.47 6.10
C GLY A 41 -4.73 0.12 7.49
N HIS A 42 -5.51 0.57 8.48
CA HIS A 42 -5.18 0.36 9.88
C HIS A 42 -5.65 -1.00 10.37
N LEU A 43 -4.77 -1.67 11.14
CA LEU A 43 -5.10 -2.93 11.77
C LEU A 43 -6.22 -2.72 12.78
N ALA A 44 -7.27 -3.52 12.68
CA ALA A 44 -8.35 -3.52 13.65
C ALA A 44 -8.09 -4.57 14.74
N VAL A 45 -8.61 -4.32 15.94
CA VAL A 45 -8.52 -5.29 17.03
C VAL A 45 -9.20 -6.60 16.62
N GLY A 46 -8.51 -7.71 16.83
CA GLY A 46 -9.04 -9.03 16.51
C GLY A 46 -8.73 -9.54 15.12
N GLU A 47 -8.13 -8.70 14.25
CA GLU A 47 -7.69 -9.13 12.91
C GLU A 47 -6.24 -9.58 12.93
N SER A 48 -5.89 -10.57 12.11
CA SER A 48 -4.50 -10.80 11.74
C SER A 48 -4.08 -9.72 10.72
N PHE A 49 -2.78 -9.57 10.51
CA PHE A 49 -2.26 -8.63 9.51
C PHE A 49 -2.76 -9.00 8.11
N GLU A 50 -2.77 -10.28 7.79
CA GLU A 50 -3.21 -10.76 6.46
C GLU A 50 -4.72 -10.55 6.27
N GLU A 51 -5.52 -10.78 7.31
CA GLU A 51 -6.96 -10.51 7.27
C GLU A 51 -7.24 -9.03 7.03
N CYS A 52 -6.52 -8.17 7.77
CA CYS A 52 -6.61 -6.72 7.62
C CYS A 52 -6.30 -6.29 6.19
N LEU A 53 -5.18 -6.76 5.65
CA LEU A 53 -4.74 -6.35 4.32
C LEU A 53 -5.71 -6.83 3.23
N THR A 54 -6.15 -8.07 3.31
CA THR A 54 -7.12 -8.62 2.35
C THR A 54 -8.41 -7.80 2.34
N ARG A 55 -8.92 -7.48 3.53
CA ARG A 55 -10.13 -6.68 3.70
C ARG A 55 -9.96 -5.27 3.14
N GLU A 56 -8.87 -4.59 3.54
CA GLU A 56 -8.62 -3.21 3.13
C GLU A 56 -8.44 -3.09 1.61
N ILE A 57 -7.70 -4.01 0.99
CA ILE A 57 -7.51 -3.99 -0.45
C ILE A 57 -8.85 -4.20 -1.17
N ALA A 58 -9.67 -5.14 -0.69
CA ALA A 58 -10.99 -5.38 -1.26
C ALA A 58 -11.90 -4.14 -1.13
N GLU A 59 -11.90 -3.51 0.03
CA GLU A 59 -12.70 -2.31 0.28
C GLU A 59 -12.26 -1.12 -0.56
N GLU A 60 -10.96 -0.89 -0.70
CA GLU A 60 -10.42 0.27 -1.39
C GLU A 60 -10.43 0.14 -2.91
N THR A 61 -10.27 -1.07 -3.43
CA THR A 61 -10.03 -1.29 -4.86
C THR A 61 -10.97 -2.30 -5.51
N GLY A 62 -11.65 -3.11 -4.73
CA GLY A 62 -12.42 -4.23 -5.24
C GLY A 62 -11.56 -5.42 -5.67
N LEU A 63 -10.24 -5.36 -5.48
CA LEU A 63 -9.35 -6.43 -5.92
C LEU A 63 -9.29 -7.57 -4.91
N SER A 64 -9.11 -8.78 -5.42
CA SER A 64 -8.77 -9.96 -4.65
C SER A 64 -7.29 -10.27 -4.89
N VAL A 65 -6.54 -10.40 -3.81
CA VAL A 65 -5.09 -10.62 -3.87
C VAL A 65 -4.68 -11.85 -3.06
N ALA A 66 -3.57 -12.44 -3.48
CA ALA A 66 -2.85 -13.43 -2.69
C ALA A 66 -1.70 -12.71 -1.99
N ILE A 67 -1.59 -12.87 -0.66
CA ILE A 67 -0.51 -12.31 0.13
C ILE A 67 0.62 -13.34 0.15
N GLU A 68 1.80 -12.94 -0.33
CA GLU A 68 2.90 -13.87 -0.52
C GLU A 68 3.88 -13.87 0.64
N SER A 69 4.33 -12.71 1.08
CA SER A 69 5.33 -12.62 2.15
C SER A 69 5.36 -11.24 2.78
N LEU A 70 5.86 -11.17 4.00
CA LEU A 70 6.17 -9.90 4.66
C LEU A 70 7.49 -9.37 4.11
N LEU A 71 7.46 -8.18 3.52
CA LEU A 71 8.66 -7.51 3.02
C LEU A 71 9.43 -6.84 4.16
N GLY A 72 8.73 -6.30 5.13
CA GLY A 72 9.36 -5.66 6.28
C GLY A 72 8.41 -4.78 7.06
N ILE A 73 8.96 -4.20 8.12
CA ILE A 73 8.25 -3.27 8.97
C ILE A 73 9.01 -1.95 8.98
N HIS A 74 8.29 -0.86 8.81
CA HIS A 74 8.85 0.48 8.75
C HIS A 74 8.20 1.37 9.81
N ASN A 75 8.99 2.11 10.59
CA ASN A 75 8.50 2.92 11.70
C ASN A 75 9.18 4.29 11.84
N SER A 76 9.71 4.84 10.75
CA SER A 76 10.45 6.11 10.79
C SER A 76 9.56 7.35 10.69
N VAL A 77 8.23 7.18 10.61
CA VAL A 77 7.31 8.31 10.45
C VAL A 77 6.45 8.44 11.71
N GLY A 78 6.94 9.22 12.70
CA GLY A 78 6.19 9.51 13.93
C GLY A 78 5.67 8.26 14.64
N PRO A 79 4.43 8.29 15.16
CA PRO A 79 3.86 7.16 15.91
C PRO A 79 3.25 6.08 14.99
N TYR A 80 3.71 5.99 13.75
CA TYR A 80 3.19 5.01 12.79
C TYR A 80 4.16 3.87 12.59
N LEU A 81 3.61 2.66 12.62
CA LEU A 81 4.34 1.43 12.30
C LEU A 81 3.64 0.80 11.12
N GLN A 82 4.39 0.54 10.04
CA GLN A 82 3.84 0.01 8.80
C GLN A 82 4.38 -1.39 8.55
N ALA A 83 3.49 -2.37 8.42
CA ALA A 83 3.84 -3.71 7.95
C ALA A 83 3.58 -3.75 6.44
N ILE A 84 4.58 -4.10 5.65
CA ILE A 84 4.53 -4.06 4.19
C ILE A 84 4.63 -5.49 3.65
N TYR A 85 3.66 -5.88 2.85
CA TYR A 85 3.55 -7.22 2.29
C TYR A 85 3.70 -7.23 0.78
N ARG A 86 4.33 -8.28 0.27
CA ARG A 86 4.33 -8.60 -1.15
C ARG A 86 3.03 -9.32 -1.49
N CYS A 87 2.32 -8.80 -2.51
CA CYS A 87 1.04 -9.36 -2.95
C CYS A 87 1.03 -9.52 -4.47
N ARG A 88 0.15 -10.39 -4.95
CA ARG A 88 -0.15 -10.52 -6.38
C ARG A 88 -1.66 -10.62 -6.57
N LEU A 89 -2.14 -10.30 -7.76
CA LEU A 89 -3.54 -10.50 -8.09
C LEU A 89 -3.90 -11.98 -8.01
N ASP A 90 -5.05 -12.28 -7.42
CA ASP A 90 -5.55 -13.63 -7.29
C ASP A 90 -6.38 -13.96 -8.54
N GLY A 91 -5.72 -14.50 -9.54
CA GLY A 91 -6.34 -14.83 -10.82
C GLY A 91 -6.08 -13.76 -11.90
N PRO A 92 -6.94 -13.71 -12.94
CA PRO A 92 -6.76 -12.81 -14.07
C PRO A 92 -6.94 -11.33 -13.69
N ALA A 93 -6.60 -10.44 -14.62
CA ALA A 93 -6.79 -9.00 -14.44
C ALA A 93 -8.21 -8.67 -13.98
N GLN A 94 -8.32 -7.74 -13.04
CA GLN A 94 -9.57 -7.36 -12.41
C GLN A 94 -9.76 -5.85 -12.54
N ASP A 95 -11.02 -5.42 -12.59
CA ASP A 95 -11.36 -4.00 -12.63
C ASP A 95 -11.20 -3.38 -11.24
N ILE A 96 -10.62 -2.18 -11.21
CA ILE A 96 -10.46 -1.43 -9.97
C ILE A 96 -11.69 -0.54 -9.76
N ARG A 97 -12.24 -0.60 -8.55
CA ARG A 97 -13.36 0.24 -8.13
C ARG A 97 -12.96 0.98 -6.86
N LEU A 98 -12.74 2.29 -7.00
CA LEU A 98 -12.30 3.13 -5.90
C LEU A 98 -13.48 3.66 -5.07
N ARG A 99 -13.17 4.00 -3.81
CA ARG A 99 -14.06 4.81 -2.96
C ARG A 99 -13.65 6.27 -3.14
N PRO A 100 -14.45 7.11 -3.85
CA PRO A 100 -14.03 8.46 -4.23
C PRO A 100 -13.71 9.39 -3.07
N TYR A 101 -14.28 9.16 -1.91
CA TYR A 101 -14.02 9.96 -0.71
C TYR A 101 -12.68 9.58 -0.03
N GLU A 102 -12.10 8.45 -0.40
CA GLU A 102 -10.79 8.00 0.10
C GLU A 102 -9.69 8.14 -0.95
N HIS A 103 -9.96 7.67 -2.17
CA HIS A 103 -9.01 7.68 -3.28
C HIS A 103 -9.69 8.10 -4.57
N ILE A 104 -9.01 8.94 -5.35
CA ILE A 104 -9.56 9.50 -6.59
C ILE A 104 -8.92 8.96 -7.85
N GLU A 105 -7.79 8.27 -7.73
CA GLU A 105 -7.07 7.75 -8.89
C GLU A 105 -6.29 6.49 -8.49
N ALA A 106 -6.21 5.53 -9.41
CA ALA A 106 -5.37 4.35 -9.27
C ALA A 106 -4.43 4.28 -10.46
N ARG A 107 -3.19 3.89 -10.21
CA ARG A 107 -2.19 3.79 -11.28
C ARG A 107 -1.28 2.60 -11.06
N TRP A 108 -1.04 1.85 -12.13
CA TRP A 108 0.04 0.86 -12.17
C TRP A 108 1.29 1.57 -12.65
N ILE A 109 2.35 1.55 -11.87
CA ILE A 109 3.57 2.32 -12.15
C ILE A 109 4.82 1.50 -11.83
N ALA A 110 5.85 1.65 -12.64
CA ALA A 110 7.14 1.04 -12.35
C ALA A 110 7.77 1.74 -11.13
N PRO A 111 8.39 1.01 -10.20
CA PRO A 111 9.03 1.63 -9.03
C PRO A 111 10.01 2.74 -9.37
N SER A 112 10.73 2.63 -10.50
CA SER A 112 11.66 3.67 -10.96
C SER A 112 10.99 5.00 -11.31
N GLN A 113 9.68 5.00 -11.51
CA GLN A 113 8.91 6.20 -11.84
C GLN A 113 8.19 6.82 -10.65
N LEU A 114 8.25 6.18 -9.48
CA LEU A 114 7.58 6.70 -8.27
C LEU A 114 8.10 8.07 -7.87
N GLY A 115 9.36 8.39 -8.15
CA GLY A 115 9.94 9.70 -7.85
C GLY A 115 9.27 10.87 -8.56
N ASP A 116 8.49 10.60 -9.61
CA ASP A 116 7.74 11.63 -10.34
C ASP A 116 6.43 12.00 -9.63
N LEU A 117 6.07 11.26 -8.60
CA LEU A 117 4.81 11.44 -7.87
C LEU A 117 5.07 12.04 -6.48
N GLU A 118 4.07 12.75 -5.96
CA GLU A 118 4.07 13.17 -4.56
C GLU A 118 3.64 11.98 -3.70
N LEU A 119 4.61 11.35 -3.05
CA LEU A 119 4.38 10.15 -2.27
C LEU A 119 4.07 10.46 -0.81
N ILE A 120 3.22 9.63 -0.20
CA ILE A 120 3.05 9.64 1.25
C ILE A 120 4.41 9.32 1.91
N PRO A 121 4.78 9.96 3.05
CA PRO A 121 6.14 9.86 3.58
C PRO A 121 6.71 8.46 3.80
N TYR A 122 5.91 7.50 4.30
CA TYR A 122 6.46 6.17 4.57
C TYR A 122 6.88 5.44 3.28
N LEU A 123 6.25 5.77 2.14
CA LEU A 123 6.55 5.11 0.88
C LEU A 123 7.96 5.46 0.38
N ASP A 124 8.38 6.72 0.57
CA ASP A 124 9.78 7.10 0.33
C ASP A 124 10.72 6.27 1.19
N GLY A 125 10.38 6.08 2.46
CA GLY A 125 11.20 5.31 3.40
C GLY A 125 11.37 3.85 2.99
N ILE A 126 10.30 3.18 2.58
CA ILE A 126 10.39 1.78 2.18
C ILE A 126 11.13 1.60 0.85
N MET A 127 11.05 2.58 -0.05
CA MET A 127 11.84 2.57 -1.28
C MET A 127 13.34 2.64 -0.97
N LEU A 128 13.74 3.54 -0.08
CA LEU A 128 15.14 3.67 0.33
C LEU A 128 15.68 2.41 1.01
N ARG A 129 14.80 1.62 1.62
CA ARG A 129 15.18 0.35 2.26
C ARG A 129 15.15 -0.84 1.31
N GLY A 130 14.88 -0.61 0.02
CA GLY A 130 14.89 -1.65 -0.99
C GLY A 130 13.68 -2.59 -0.97
N MET A 131 12.61 -2.24 -0.28
CA MET A 131 11.43 -3.11 -0.18
C MET A 131 10.69 -3.31 -1.50
N LEU A 132 10.96 -2.46 -2.51
CA LEU A 132 10.35 -2.59 -3.84
C LEU A 132 11.28 -3.26 -4.86
N ASP A 133 12.48 -3.65 -4.47
CA ASP A 133 13.49 -4.15 -5.41
C ASP A 133 13.07 -5.47 -6.09
N PHE A 134 12.23 -6.27 -5.43
CA PHE A 134 11.75 -7.53 -6.00
C PHE A 134 10.89 -7.33 -7.26
N VAL A 135 10.34 -6.14 -7.45
CA VAL A 135 9.35 -5.88 -8.52
C VAL A 135 9.97 -6.05 -9.91
N SER A 136 11.27 -5.78 -10.07
CA SER A 136 11.95 -5.97 -11.34
C SER A 136 11.91 -7.43 -11.83
N ASP A 137 11.81 -8.40 -10.94
CA ASP A 137 11.75 -9.81 -11.26
C ASP A 137 10.40 -10.22 -11.85
N GLU A 138 9.35 -9.46 -11.58
CA GLU A 138 8.00 -9.72 -12.07
C GLU A 138 7.84 -9.56 -13.58
N ARG A 139 8.85 -9.00 -14.26
CA ARG A 139 8.84 -8.82 -15.72
C ARG A 139 9.07 -10.10 -16.51
N LEU A 140 9.60 -11.08 -15.83
CA LEU A 140 9.92 -12.36 -16.43
C LEU A 140 8.70 -13.26 -16.41
#